data_ae1f70b880fe76d035be55a8e1b4b01a
#
_entry.id   ae1f70b880fe76d035be55a8e1b4b01a
#
_cell.length_a   1.000
_cell.length_b   1.000
_cell.length_c   1.000
_cell.angle_alpha   90.00
_cell.angle_beta   90.00
_cell.angle_gamma   90.00
#
_symmetry.space_group_name_H-M   'P 1'
#
loop_
_entity.id
_entity.type
_entity.pdbx_description
1 polymer ?
#
loop_
_entity_poly.entity_id
_entity_poly.type
_entity_poly.pdbx_seq_one_letter_code
_entity_poly.pdbx_strand_id
1 'polypeptide(L)'
;MRRTIIVTGARAPSALHLARVFHCAGHRVILADTFRYPMSRATRMKDSYVRLPSPRQGFSDYAAAIADLVARESPDLIVPTCEEVFFLAAVRDRRGIDMPLFAPNFDLLARVHKKADFAEMAAGLGADPPRTWRLNCCEDLSGLSTPAGALVFKPAWSRFGSRVLIRPSEADIQKLRPTEVDPWVAQAYLPGEEISAYAVAVDGRLAAFQSYRPTYRVGQGAGVAFEAADAPVARAFVDALVSRLQWTGQISFDFRRDTKGELHVIECNPRTTSGVHYFGPEDGLVQSFLEGRAAQASSTAPMTLPMAMLAYGLPYALRNQGFAQWRRDFARMQDISHWSGDRRLLPSQLLALGEIAIKALREGKGLVDASVRDIEWDGEPLE
;
A
#
# COMPACT_ATOMS: atom_id res chain seq x y z
N MET A 1 12.75 -12.73 -23.39
CA MET A 1 11.50 -13.29 -23.98
C MET A 1 10.33 -12.39 -23.60
N ARG A 2 9.42 -12.07 -24.51
CA ARG A 2 8.22 -11.26 -24.21
C ARG A 2 7.26 -12.07 -23.33
N ARG A 3 6.86 -11.55 -22.17
CA ARG A 3 5.92 -12.18 -21.23
C ARG A 3 4.61 -11.39 -21.16
N THR A 4 3.54 -12.04 -20.76
CA THR A 4 2.24 -11.39 -20.49
C THR A 4 2.12 -11.11 -18.99
N ILE A 5 2.04 -9.84 -18.64
CA ILE A 5 1.98 -9.36 -17.24
C ILE A 5 0.61 -8.73 -17.00
N ILE A 6 -0.13 -9.20 -16.01
CA ILE A 6 -1.33 -8.55 -15.53
C ILE A 6 -0.97 -7.72 -14.29
N VAL A 7 -1.22 -6.42 -14.33
CA VAL A 7 -1.07 -5.53 -13.17
C VAL A 7 -2.47 -5.15 -12.69
N THR A 8 -2.80 -5.54 -11.47
CA THR A 8 -4.10 -5.23 -10.86
C THR A 8 -4.02 -3.99 -9.97
N GLY A 9 -5.17 -3.48 -9.48
CA GLY A 9 -5.20 -2.23 -8.73
C GLY A 9 -4.87 -1.00 -9.59
N ALA A 10 -5.30 -1.00 -10.87
CA ALA A 10 -4.97 0.01 -11.86
C ALA A 10 -5.36 1.46 -11.47
N ARG A 11 -6.14 1.64 -10.39
CA ARG A 11 -6.44 2.96 -9.80
C ARG A 11 -5.23 3.62 -9.15
N ALA A 12 -4.26 2.81 -8.68
CA ALA A 12 -3.08 3.32 -7.97
C ALA A 12 -2.03 3.91 -8.93
N PRO A 13 -1.37 5.01 -8.55
CA PRO A 13 -0.23 5.52 -9.30
C PRO A 13 0.91 4.50 -9.45
N SER A 14 1.08 3.62 -8.47
CA SER A 14 2.05 2.53 -8.50
C SER A 14 1.76 1.50 -9.60
N ALA A 15 0.49 1.19 -9.87
CA ALA A 15 0.11 0.31 -10.98
C ALA A 15 0.45 0.94 -12.34
N LEU A 16 0.24 2.25 -12.49
CA LEU A 16 0.66 2.99 -13.67
C LEU A 16 2.18 2.91 -13.87
N HIS A 17 2.93 3.11 -12.79
CA HIS A 17 4.39 3.05 -12.81
C HIS A 17 4.88 1.65 -13.24
N LEU A 18 4.38 0.59 -12.61
CA LEU A 18 4.74 -0.78 -12.93
C LEU A 18 4.35 -1.15 -14.38
N ALA A 19 3.16 -0.74 -14.84
CA ALA A 19 2.76 -0.96 -16.24
C ALA A 19 3.77 -0.37 -17.22
N ARG A 20 4.25 0.85 -16.95
CA ARG A 20 5.26 1.54 -17.78
C ARG A 20 6.60 0.83 -17.76
N VAL A 21 7.08 0.43 -16.58
CA VAL A 21 8.37 -0.27 -16.42
C VAL A 21 8.34 -1.62 -17.17
N PHE A 22 7.28 -2.41 -16.99
CA PHE A 22 7.12 -3.67 -17.74
C PHE A 22 6.98 -3.47 -19.24
N HIS A 23 6.24 -2.45 -19.68
CA HIS A 23 6.09 -2.13 -21.10
C HIS A 23 7.42 -1.70 -21.73
N CYS A 24 8.20 -0.84 -21.06
CA CYS A 24 9.53 -0.41 -21.51
C CYS A 24 10.48 -1.60 -21.63
N ALA A 25 10.36 -2.63 -20.79
CA ALA A 25 11.11 -3.87 -20.90
C ALA A 25 10.61 -4.81 -22.01
N GLY A 26 9.62 -4.39 -22.82
CA GLY A 26 9.12 -5.14 -23.98
C GLY A 26 8.05 -6.20 -23.65
N HIS A 27 7.50 -6.21 -22.45
CA HIS A 27 6.46 -7.16 -22.06
C HIS A 27 5.06 -6.71 -22.54
N ARG A 28 4.15 -7.66 -22.69
CA ARG A 28 2.72 -7.41 -22.90
C ARG A 28 2.09 -7.08 -21.54
N VAL A 29 1.45 -5.92 -21.41
CA VAL A 29 0.91 -5.43 -20.15
C VAL A 29 -0.61 -5.29 -20.22
N ILE A 30 -1.29 -5.94 -19.31
CA ILE A 30 -2.74 -5.86 -19.12
C ILE A 30 -2.98 -5.21 -17.76
N LEU A 31 -3.71 -4.10 -17.75
CA LEU A 31 -4.16 -3.46 -16.51
C LEU A 31 -5.55 -3.97 -16.14
N ALA A 32 -5.80 -4.21 -14.85
CA ALA A 32 -7.11 -4.65 -14.36
C ALA A 32 -7.52 -3.91 -13.09
N ASP A 33 -8.81 -3.54 -12.98
CA ASP A 33 -9.38 -2.87 -11.81
C ASP A 33 -10.92 -2.95 -11.83
N THR A 34 -11.56 -2.63 -10.72
CA THR A 34 -13.02 -2.50 -10.63
C THR A 34 -13.52 -1.17 -11.16
N PHE A 35 -12.71 -0.09 -11.14
CA PHE A 35 -13.05 1.23 -11.64
C PHE A 35 -13.21 1.22 -13.16
N ARG A 36 -14.12 2.06 -13.66
CA ARG A 36 -14.32 2.24 -15.10
C ARG A 36 -13.25 3.13 -15.71
N TYR A 37 -12.82 4.16 -14.99
CA TYR A 37 -11.92 5.20 -15.49
C TYR A 37 -10.71 5.44 -14.57
N PRO A 38 -9.94 4.40 -14.18
CA PRO A 38 -8.71 4.63 -13.43
C PRO A 38 -7.72 5.43 -14.28
N MET A 39 -6.91 6.27 -13.62
CA MET A 39 -5.92 7.11 -14.30
C MET A 39 -5.03 6.32 -15.25
N SER A 40 -4.57 5.16 -14.84
CA SER A 40 -3.67 4.28 -15.61
C SER A 40 -4.30 3.74 -16.91
N ARG A 41 -5.64 3.72 -17.01
CA ARG A 41 -6.32 3.29 -18.24
C ARG A 41 -5.94 4.13 -19.46
N ALA A 42 -5.55 5.39 -19.27
CA ALA A 42 -5.21 6.31 -20.35
C ALA A 42 -3.77 6.17 -20.85
N THR A 43 -2.89 5.48 -20.17
CA THR A 43 -1.50 5.27 -20.65
C THR A 43 -1.48 4.52 -21.97
N ARG A 44 -0.51 4.86 -22.82
CA ARG A 44 -0.21 4.10 -24.06
C ARG A 44 0.69 2.87 -23.77
N MET A 45 1.27 2.83 -22.58
CA MET A 45 2.21 1.78 -22.16
C MET A 45 1.46 0.62 -21.49
N LYS A 46 0.43 0.13 -22.15
CA LYS A 46 -0.32 -1.10 -21.89
C LYS A 46 -0.93 -1.63 -23.17
N ASP A 47 -1.19 -2.92 -23.25
CA ASP A 47 -1.87 -3.56 -24.37
C ASP A 47 -3.40 -3.50 -24.20
N SER A 48 -3.91 -3.75 -22.99
CA SER A 48 -5.35 -3.71 -22.71
C SER A 48 -5.69 -3.30 -21.28
N TYR A 49 -6.98 -3.02 -21.04
CA TYR A 49 -7.55 -2.78 -19.73
C TYR A 49 -8.79 -3.65 -19.53
N VAL A 50 -8.85 -4.35 -18.41
CA VAL A 50 -9.96 -5.22 -18.03
C VAL A 50 -10.65 -4.67 -16.78
N ARG A 51 -11.97 -4.48 -16.88
CA ARG A 51 -12.76 -4.11 -15.72
C ARG A 51 -13.23 -5.38 -14.99
N LEU A 52 -12.96 -5.43 -13.69
CA LEU A 52 -13.35 -6.54 -12.81
C LEU A 52 -14.58 -6.16 -11.97
N PRO A 53 -15.38 -7.11 -11.51
CA PRO A 53 -16.35 -6.87 -10.43
C PRO A 53 -15.65 -6.54 -9.12
N SER A 54 -16.38 -5.94 -8.16
CA SER A 54 -15.84 -5.65 -6.83
C SER A 54 -15.67 -6.94 -6.03
N PRO A 55 -14.44 -7.26 -5.57
CA PRO A 55 -14.22 -8.48 -4.79
C PRO A 55 -14.92 -8.45 -3.43
N ARG A 56 -15.06 -7.28 -2.81
CA ARG A 56 -15.70 -7.12 -1.51
C ARG A 56 -17.24 -7.24 -1.59
N GLN A 57 -17.84 -6.84 -2.71
CA GLN A 57 -19.29 -6.85 -2.89
C GLN A 57 -19.81 -8.16 -3.51
N GLY A 58 -18.94 -8.91 -4.21
CA GLY A 58 -19.28 -10.16 -4.87
C GLY A 58 -18.04 -11.00 -5.15
N PHE A 59 -17.55 -11.71 -4.10
CA PHE A 59 -16.32 -12.48 -4.21
C PHE A 59 -16.40 -13.60 -5.25
N SER A 60 -17.55 -14.28 -5.35
CA SER A 60 -17.74 -15.34 -6.35
C SER A 60 -17.71 -14.82 -7.79
N ASP A 61 -18.34 -13.66 -8.07
CA ASP A 61 -18.29 -13.04 -9.39
C ASP A 61 -16.86 -12.57 -9.72
N TYR A 62 -16.16 -12.03 -8.72
CA TYR A 62 -14.76 -11.65 -8.86
C TYR A 62 -13.87 -12.87 -9.17
N ALA A 63 -14.06 -13.97 -8.45
CA ALA A 63 -13.31 -15.20 -8.67
C ALA A 63 -13.54 -15.77 -10.08
N ALA A 64 -14.78 -15.79 -10.55
CA ALA A 64 -15.12 -16.21 -11.91
C ALA A 64 -14.47 -15.30 -12.96
N ALA A 65 -14.52 -13.98 -12.77
CA ALA A 65 -13.90 -13.01 -13.69
C ALA A 65 -12.37 -13.15 -13.73
N ILE A 66 -11.72 -13.46 -12.60
CA ILE A 66 -10.27 -13.74 -12.54
C ILE A 66 -9.96 -15.05 -13.27
N ALA A 67 -10.74 -16.11 -13.07
CA ALA A 67 -10.56 -17.39 -13.77
C ALA A 67 -10.65 -17.22 -15.30
N ASP A 68 -11.67 -16.50 -15.76
CA ASP A 68 -11.84 -16.19 -17.19
C ASP A 68 -10.69 -15.36 -17.75
N LEU A 69 -10.21 -14.37 -16.97
CA LEU A 69 -9.08 -13.53 -17.36
C LEU A 69 -7.80 -14.35 -17.47
N VAL A 70 -7.51 -15.22 -16.51
CA VAL A 70 -6.35 -16.11 -16.52
C VAL A 70 -6.41 -17.09 -17.70
N ALA A 71 -7.55 -17.73 -17.92
CA ALA A 71 -7.75 -18.67 -19.01
C ALA A 71 -7.57 -18.01 -20.40
N ARG A 72 -8.09 -16.79 -20.57
CA ARG A 72 -8.04 -16.07 -21.85
C ARG A 72 -6.66 -15.52 -22.16
N GLU A 73 -5.98 -14.95 -21.16
CA GLU A 73 -4.74 -14.19 -21.37
C GLU A 73 -3.49 -15.01 -21.11
N SER A 74 -3.60 -16.16 -20.43
CA SER A 74 -2.49 -17.04 -20.04
C SER A 74 -1.29 -16.24 -19.51
N PRO A 75 -1.44 -15.47 -18.41
CA PRO A 75 -0.40 -14.58 -17.92
C PRO A 75 0.81 -15.34 -17.41
N ASP A 76 2.00 -14.80 -17.63
CA ASP A 76 3.24 -15.28 -17.02
C ASP A 76 3.42 -14.76 -15.58
N LEU A 77 2.74 -13.63 -15.23
CA LEU A 77 2.79 -13.03 -13.91
C LEU A 77 1.57 -12.15 -13.67
N ILE A 78 0.99 -12.22 -12.46
CA ILE A 78 -0.03 -11.32 -11.96
C ILE A 78 0.55 -10.52 -10.80
N VAL A 79 0.61 -9.19 -10.96
CA VAL A 79 1.24 -8.25 -10.01
C VAL A 79 0.16 -7.41 -9.34
N PRO A 80 -0.24 -7.73 -8.10
CA PRO A 80 -1.18 -6.91 -7.34
C PRO A 80 -0.50 -5.64 -6.81
N THR A 81 -1.22 -4.52 -6.78
CA THR A 81 -0.66 -3.24 -6.31
C THR A 81 -1.36 -2.64 -5.11
N CYS A 82 -2.58 -3.08 -4.81
CA CYS A 82 -3.39 -2.62 -3.69
C CYS A 82 -3.85 -3.81 -2.82
N GLU A 83 -4.92 -3.62 -2.04
CA GLU A 83 -5.44 -4.68 -1.16
C GLU A 83 -6.24 -5.76 -1.87
N GLU A 84 -6.50 -5.62 -3.18
CA GLU A 84 -7.01 -6.73 -3.98
C GLU A 84 -6.09 -7.97 -3.93
N VAL A 85 -4.86 -7.82 -3.45
CA VAL A 85 -3.93 -8.95 -3.23
C VAL A 85 -4.54 -10.01 -2.32
N PHE A 86 -5.30 -9.63 -1.28
CA PHE A 86 -5.97 -10.58 -0.38
C PHE A 86 -7.01 -11.40 -1.13
N PHE A 87 -7.83 -10.74 -1.93
CA PHE A 87 -8.85 -11.41 -2.73
C PHE A 87 -8.26 -12.30 -3.82
N LEU A 88 -7.20 -11.84 -4.50
CA LEU A 88 -6.49 -12.65 -5.49
C LEU A 88 -5.85 -13.90 -4.85
N ALA A 89 -5.22 -13.75 -3.69
CA ALA A 89 -4.67 -14.88 -2.95
C ALA A 89 -5.77 -15.85 -2.51
N ALA A 90 -6.92 -15.33 -2.04
CA ALA A 90 -8.07 -16.17 -1.69
C ALA A 90 -8.65 -16.91 -2.92
N VAL A 91 -8.70 -16.26 -4.09
CA VAL A 91 -9.11 -16.91 -5.35
C VAL A 91 -8.17 -18.06 -5.68
N ARG A 92 -6.85 -17.85 -5.61
CA ARG A 92 -5.87 -18.90 -5.84
C ARG A 92 -6.00 -20.04 -4.81
N ASP A 93 -5.97 -19.70 -3.53
CA ASP A 93 -5.77 -20.69 -2.46
C ASP A 93 -7.08 -21.38 -2.04
N ARG A 94 -8.24 -20.70 -2.11
CA ARG A 94 -9.54 -21.23 -1.66
C ARG A 94 -10.44 -21.71 -2.79
N ARG A 95 -10.31 -21.11 -4.00
CA ARG A 95 -11.06 -21.58 -5.18
C ARG A 95 -10.23 -22.50 -6.08
N GLY A 96 -8.94 -22.71 -5.76
CA GLY A 96 -8.07 -23.62 -6.49
C GLY A 96 -7.76 -23.16 -7.93
N ILE A 97 -7.81 -21.85 -8.20
CA ILE A 97 -7.51 -21.32 -9.53
C ILE A 97 -5.99 -21.20 -9.66
N ASP A 98 -5.41 -22.03 -10.52
CA ASP A 98 -3.98 -21.97 -10.82
C ASP A 98 -3.65 -20.69 -11.58
N MET A 99 -2.84 -19.82 -10.95
CA MET A 99 -2.41 -18.54 -11.53
C MET A 99 -1.06 -18.10 -10.98
N PRO A 100 -0.20 -17.48 -11.81
CA PRO A 100 1.12 -17.00 -11.39
C PRO A 100 1.03 -15.69 -10.60
N LEU A 101 0.41 -15.73 -9.43
CA LEU A 101 0.22 -14.57 -8.56
C LEU A 101 1.51 -14.23 -7.83
N PHE A 102 2.02 -13.02 -7.99
CA PHE A 102 3.18 -12.49 -7.28
C PHE A 102 2.84 -12.04 -5.86
N ALA A 103 2.45 -12.99 -5.05
CA ALA A 103 2.12 -12.82 -3.64
C ALA A 103 2.20 -14.17 -2.90
N PRO A 104 2.49 -14.18 -1.59
CA PRO A 104 2.43 -15.39 -0.78
C PRO A 104 0.99 -15.89 -0.65
N ASN A 105 0.79 -16.97 0.13
CA ASN A 105 -0.56 -17.47 0.40
C ASN A 105 -1.37 -16.49 1.25
N PHE A 106 -2.71 -16.65 1.18
CA PHE A 106 -3.67 -15.79 1.86
C PHE A 106 -3.42 -15.70 3.38
N ASP A 107 -3.12 -16.82 4.03
CA ASP A 107 -2.95 -16.86 5.48
C ASP A 107 -1.72 -16.07 5.93
N LEU A 108 -0.62 -16.13 5.17
CA LEU A 108 0.58 -15.34 5.46
C LEU A 108 0.33 -13.85 5.22
N LEU A 109 -0.38 -13.48 4.14
CA LEU A 109 -0.81 -12.11 3.89
C LEU A 109 -1.65 -11.57 5.05
N ALA A 110 -2.66 -12.34 5.50
CA ALA A 110 -3.52 -11.98 6.61
C ALA A 110 -2.72 -11.77 7.91
N ARG A 111 -1.80 -12.68 8.23
CA ARG A 111 -0.98 -12.59 9.44
C ARG A 111 -0.09 -11.36 9.47
N VAL A 112 0.61 -11.03 8.38
CA VAL A 112 1.46 -9.83 8.36
C VAL A 112 0.66 -8.53 8.33
N HIS A 113 -0.58 -8.56 7.85
CA HIS A 113 -1.46 -7.39 7.83
C HIS A 113 -2.10 -7.12 9.20
N LYS A 114 -2.39 -8.15 9.96
CA LYS A 114 -2.97 -8.03 11.31
C LYS A 114 -1.92 -7.49 12.29
N LYS A 115 -2.14 -6.26 12.76
CA LYS A 115 -1.12 -5.46 13.46
C LYS A 115 -0.48 -6.14 14.66
N ALA A 116 -1.26 -6.86 15.49
CA ALA A 116 -0.71 -7.54 16.66
C ALA A 116 0.09 -8.79 16.26
N ASP A 117 -0.40 -9.57 15.29
CA ASP A 117 0.31 -10.75 14.78
C ASP A 117 1.62 -10.33 14.11
N PHE A 118 1.60 -9.25 13.33
CA PHE A 118 2.79 -8.67 12.73
C PHE A 118 3.80 -8.20 13.79
N ALA A 119 3.36 -7.51 14.84
CA ALA A 119 4.25 -7.05 15.90
C ALA A 119 4.99 -8.22 16.57
N GLU A 120 4.30 -9.34 16.82
CA GLU A 120 4.94 -10.56 17.34
C GLU A 120 5.94 -11.17 16.37
N MET A 121 5.61 -11.20 15.06
CA MET A 121 6.49 -11.73 14.02
C MET A 121 7.72 -10.85 13.77
N ALA A 122 7.62 -9.55 13.98
CA ALA A 122 8.69 -8.57 13.75
C ALA A 122 9.68 -8.46 14.92
N ALA A 123 9.31 -8.94 16.10
CA ALA A 123 10.16 -8.86 17.29
C ALA A 123 11.49 -9.61 17.10
N GLY A 124 12.57 -9.01 17.58
CA GLY A 124 13.92 -9.59 17.51
C GLY A 124 14.62 -9.48 16.16
N LEU A 125 14.10 -8.65 15.23
CA LEU A 125 14.68 -8.46 13.89
C LEU A 125 15.41 -7.12 13.70
N GLY A 126 15.74 -6.40 14.78
CA GLY A 126 16.58 -5.21 14.75
C GLY A 126 15.85 -3.87 14.54
N ALA A 127 14.54 -3.88 14.27
CA ALA A 127 13.66 -2.72 14.29
C ALA A 127 12.39 -3.04 15.08
N ASP A 128 12.58 -3.41 16.35
CA ASP A 128 11.54 -3.97 17.19
C ASP A 128 10.30 -3.06 17.24
N PRO A 129 9.07 -3.63 17.07
CA PRO A 129 7.86 -2.87 17.14
C PRO A 129 7.62 -2.31 18.54
N PRO A 130 6.93 -1.16 18.67
CA PRO A 130 6.50 -0.69 19.97
C PRO A 130 5.54 -1.69 20.61
N ARG A 131 5.56 -1.74 21.95
CA ARG A 131 4.67 -2.64 22.70
C ARG A 131 3.24 -2.50 22.21
N THR A 132 2.62 -3.63 21.88
CA THR A 132 1.30 -3.70 21.25
C THR A 132 0.42 -4.67 22.04
N TRP A 133 -0.80 -4.23 22.37
CA TRP A 133 -1.81 -5.02 23.06
C TRP A 133 -2.97 -5.31 22.13
N ARG A 134 -3.49 -6.53 22.20
CA ARG A 134 -4.71 -6.93 21.49
C ARG A 134 -5.92 -6.47 22.26
N LEU A 135 -6.93 -6.01 21.57
CA LEU A 135 -8.20 -5.57 22.12
C LEU A 135 -9.32 -6.27 21.34
N ASN A 136 -9.81 -7.38 21.86
CA ASN A 136 -10.86 -8.18 21.25
C ASN A 136 -12.23 -7.99 21.92
N CYS A 137 -12.25 -7.33 23.09
CA CYS A 137 -13.45 -7.02 23.85
C CYS A 137 -13.25 -5.73 24.67
N CYS A 138 -14.32 -5.24 25.30
CA CYS A 138 -14.26 -4.03 26.11
C CYS A 138 -13.44 -4.21 27.41
N GLU A 139 -13.38 -5.42 27.93
CA GLU A 139 -12.61 -5.79 29.13
C GLU A 139 -11.11 -5.60 28.90
N ASP A 140 -10.61 -5.85 27.68
CA ASP A 140 -9.22 -5.64 27.31
C ASP A 140 -8.80 -4.16 27.43
N LEU A 141 -9.73 -3.21 27.19
CA LEU A 141 -9.47 -1.78 27.39
C LEU A 141 -9.22 -1.47 28.88
N SER A 142 -10.02 -2.08 29.76
CA SER A 142 -9.91 -1.90 31.21
C SER A 142 -8.64 -2.54 31.80
N GLY A 143 -8.08 -3.54 31.11
CA GLY A 143 -6.83 -4.21 31.48
C GLY A 143 -5.56 -3.44 31.12
N LEU A 144 -5.66 -2.32 30.38
CA LEU A 144 -4.50 -1.53 30.00
C LEU A 144 -3.95 -0.76 31.22
N SER A 145 -2.74 -1.07 31.62
CA SER A 145 -2.04 -0.35 32.70
C SER A 145 -1.37 0.96 32.24
N THR A 146 -1.28 1.16 30.91
CA THR A 146 -0.66 2.35 30.31
C THR A 146 -1.72 3.40 30.04
N PRO A 147 -1.52 4.69 30.43
CA PRO A 147 -2.49 5.76 30.19
C PRO A 147 -2.79 5.93 28.70
N ALA A 148 -4.04 6.18 28.34
CA ALA A 148 -4.50 6.36 26.97
C ALA A 148 -3.69 7.42 26.20
N GLY A 149 -3.31 8.52 26.85
CA GLY A 149 -2.46 9.57 26.29
C GLY A 149 -1.04 9.17 25.92
N ALA A 150 -0.61 7.96 26.29
CA ALA A 150 0.68 7.37 25.90
C ALA A 150 0.54 6.28 24.82
N LEU A 151 -0.68 6.11 24.27
CA LEU A 151 -0.99 5.02 23.33
C LEU A 151 -1.57 5.57 22.02
N VAL A 152 -1.51 4.71 21.01
CA VAL A 152 -2.24 4.84 19.74
C VAL A 152 -3.19 3.66 19.63
N PHE A 153 -4.47 3.92 19.38
CA PHE A 153 -5.48 2.89 19.16
C PHE A 153 -5.80 2.80 17.67
N LYS A 154 -5.84 1.59 17.15
CA LYS A 154 -6.05 1.31 15.73
C LYS A 154 -6.94 0.06 15.57
N PRO A 155 -7.86 0.02 14.59
CA PRO A 155 -8.42 -1.27 14.18
C PRO A 155 -7.31 -2.24 13.79
N ALA A 156 -7.46 -3.53 14.13
CA ALA A 156 -6.45 -4.55 13.84
C ALA A 156 -6.16 -4.69 12.33
N TRP A 157 -7.17 -4.44 11.50
CA TRP A 157 -7.18 -4.53 10.05
C TRP A 157 -7.45 -3.13 9.45
N SER A 158 -6.63 -2.15 9.58
CA SER A 158 -6.92 -0.83 9.04
C SER A 158 -5.79 -0.29 8.20
N ARG A 159 -6.14 0.62 7.29
CA ARG A 159 -5.21 1.36 6.46
C ARG A 159 -5.55 2.85 6.39
N PHE A 160 -4.69 3.65 5.77
CA PHE A 160 -4.82 5.09 5.60
C PHE A 160 -5.08 5.88 6.90
N GLY A 161 -4.76 5.30 8.06
CA GLY A 161 -5.02 5.95 9.34
C GLY A 161 -6.51 6.17 9.65
N SER A 162 -7.41 5.46 8.94
CA SER A 162 -8.84 5.51 9.25
C SER A 162 -9.09 4.98 10.66
N ARG A 163 -9.95 5.66 11.42
CA ARG A 163 -10.31 5.30 12.80
C ARG A 163 -9.12 5.24 13.80
N VAL A 164 -7.95 5.80 13.45
CA VAL A 164 -6.78 5.82 14.36
C VAL A 164 -6.94 6.95 15.38
N LEU A 165 -6.78 6.62 16.65
CA LEU A 165 -6.77 7.55 17.77
C LEU A 165 -5.35 7.68 18.31
N ILE A 166 -4.72 8.84 18.11
CA ILE A 166 -3.36 9.12 18.60
C ILE A 166 -3.46 9.86 19.91
N ARG A 167 -2.95 9.27 20.99
CA ARG A 167 -2.95 9.85 22.33
C ARG A 167 -4.34 10.36 22.74
N PRO A 168 -5.39 9.52 22.65
CA PRO A 168 -6.76 9.96 22.89
C PRO A 168 -6.98 10.33 24.35
N SER A 169 -8.06 11.05 24.59
CA SER A 169 -8.58 11.24 25.95
C SER A 169 -9.26 9.96 26.45
N GLU A 170 -9.43 9.85 27.78
CA GLU A 170 -10.19 8.73 28.38
C GLU A 170 -11.64 8.71 27.83
N ALA A 171 -12.24 9.89 27.59
CA ALA A 171 -13.59 9.99 27.01
C ALA A 171 -13.67 9.42 25.59
N ASP A 172 -12.60 9.47 24.81
CA ASP A 172 -12.56 8.87 23.47
C ASP A 172 -12.41 7.35 23.56
N ILE A 173 -11.62 6.86 24.52
CA ILE A 173 -11.47 5.42 24.78
C ILE A 173 -12.79 4.80 25.22
N GLN A 174 -13.56 5.47 26.07
CA GLN A 174 -14.86 5.01 26.51
C GLN A 174 -15.89 4.81 25.37
N LYS A 175 -15.64 5.41 24.20
CA LYS A 175 -16.49 5.22 23.00
C LYS A 175 -16.07 4.00 22.17
N LEU A 176 -14.87 3.45 22.37
CA LEU A 176 -14.41 2.29 21.65
C LEU A 176 -15.20 1.04 22.06
N ARG A 177 -15.50 0.22 21.10
CA ARG A 177 -16.23 -1.07 21.28
C ARG A 177 -15.50 -2.16 20.50
N PRO A 178 -14.31 -2.58 20.95
CA PRO A 178 -13.63 -3.72 20.33
C PRO A 178 -14.49 -4.97 20.46
N THR A 179 -14.47 -5.79 19.43
CA THR A 179 -15.11 -7.11 19.38
C THR A 179 -14.21 -8.09 18.64
N GLU A 180 -14.47 -9.38 18.72
CA GLU A 180 -13.75 -10.38 17.92
C GLU A 180 -13.90 -10.17 16.41
N VAL A 181 -15.01 -9.57 15.95
CA VAL A 181 -15.27 -9.27 14.54
C VAL A 181 -14.65 -7.93 14.11
N ASP A 182 -14.60 -6.94 15.01
CA ASP A 182 -13.91 -5.64 14.80
C ASP A 182 -12.83 -5.46 15.89
N PRO A 183 -11.75 -6.25 15.85
CA PRO A 183 -10.69 -6.19 16.85
C PRO A 183 -9.86 -4.92 16.68
N TRP A 184 -9.30 -4.45 17.80
CA TRP A 184 -8.41 -3.31 17.84
C TRP A 184 -7.05 -3.69 18.41
N VAL A 185 -6.12 -2.78 18.29
CA VAL A 185 -4.84 -2.80 19.03
C VAL A 185 -4.62 -1.45 19.73
N ALA A 186 -4.06 -1.53 20.92
CA ALA A 186 -3.38 -0.40 21.55
C ALA A 186 -1.88 -0.59 21.32
N GLN A 187 -1.20 0.46 20.89
CA GLN A 187 0.25 0.44 20.64
C GLN A 187 0.91 1.62 21.34
N ALA A 188 2.05 1.40 21.97
CA ALA A 188 2.80 2.48 22.61
C ALA A 188 3.11 3.58 21.60
N TYR A 189 2.81 4.83 21.98
CA TYR A 189 3.07 5.99 21.12
C TYR A 189 4.57 6.28 21.05
N LEU A 190 5.09 6.34 19.85
CA LEU A 190 6.48 6.74 19.58
C LEU A 190 6.48 8.12 18.91
N PRO A 191 6.98 9.17 19.58
CA PRO A 191 7.25 10.43 18.92
C PRO A 191 8.45 10.30 17.99
N GLY A 192 8.43 10.99 16.86
CA GLY A 192 9.58 11.00 15.96
C GLY A 192 9.20 11.03 14.49
N GLU A 193 10.20 10.76 13.64
CA GLU A 193 10.08 10.81 12.20
C GLU A 193 9.49 9.50 11.65
N GLU A 194 8.63 9.62 10.65
CA GLU A 194 8.14 8.46 9.92
C GLU A 194 9.00 8.17 8.70
N ILE A 195 9.34 6.90 8.54
CA ILE A 195 10.04 6.36 7.38
C ILE A 195 9.20 5.20 6.86
N SER A 196 8.97 5.16 5.56
CA SER A 196 8.34 4.04 4.89
C SER A 196 9.35 3.29 4.04
N ALA A 197 9.14 2.01 3.83
CA ALA A 197 9.97 1.19 2.94
C ALA A 197 9.09 0.36 2.01
N TYR A 198 9.54 0.23 0.77
CA TYR A 198 8.98 -0.66 -0.24
C TYR A 198 10.02 -1.70 -0.62
N ALA A 199 9.59 -2.94 -0.81
CA ALA A 199 10.45 -4.03 -1.21
C ALA A 199 9.76 -5.00 -2.19
N VAL A 200 10.60 -5.67 -2.99
CA VAL A 200 10.27 -6.86 -3.77
C VAL A 200 11.16 -7.98 -3.26
N ALA A 201 10.58 -9.12 -2.95
CA ALA A 201 11.33 -10.31 -2.58
C ALA A 201 10.86 -11.53 -3.38
N VAL A 202 11.76 -12.47 -3.60
CA VAL A 202 11.52 -13.73 -4.31
C VAL A 202 12.20 -14.85 -3.50
N ASP A 203 11.43 -15.85 -3.12
CA ASP A 203 11.90 -17.02 -2.36
C ASP A 203 12.74 -16.62 -1.13
N GLY A 204 12.21 -15.66 -0.35
CA GLY A 204 12.87 -15.17 0.86
C GLY A 204 14.10 -14.28 0.63
N ARG A 205 14.41 -13.90 -0.60
CA ARG A 205 15.55 -13.03 -0.93
C ARG A 205 15.08 -11.66 -1.35
N LEU A 206 15.64 -10.63 -0.72
CA LEU A 206 15.35 -9.23 -1.05
C LEU A 206 15.93 -8.87 -2.42
N ALA A 207 15.06 -8.62 -3.40
CA ALA A 207 15.43 -8.30 -4.77
C ALA A 207 15.37 -6.79 -5.08
N ALA A 208 14.47 -6.04 -4.45
CA ALA A 208 14.45 -4.56 -4.55
C ALA A 208 14.10 -3.96 -3.20
N PHE A 209 14.68 -2.80 -2.89
CA PHE A 209 14.40 -2.07 -1.65
C PHE A 209 14.55 -0.57 -1.86
N GLN A 210 13.58 0.21 -1.38
CA GLN A 210 13.67 1.65 -1.31
C GLN A 210 12.96 2.18 -0.08
N SER A 211 13.68 2.93 0.75
CA SER A 211 13.11 3.69 1.86
C SER A 211 12.88 5.15 1.49
N TYR A 212 11.84 5.73 2.05
CA TYR A 212 11.42 7.10 1.77
C TYR A 212 10.68 7.70 2.98
N ARG A 213 10.55 9.02 2.98
CA ARG A 213 9.85 9.80 3.99
C ARG A 213 8.67 10.51 3.37
N PRO A 214 7.44 10.31 3.85
CA PRO A 214 6.29 11.13 3.43
C PRO A 214 6.42 12.55 4.00
N THR A 215 6.25 13.56 3.14
CA THR A 215 6.40 14.98 3.50
C THR A 215 5.07 15.73 3.55
N TYR A 216 4.07 15.31 2.76
CA TYR A 216 2.70 15.81 2.79
C TYR A 216 1.73 14.64 2.80
N ARG A 217 0.58 14.79 3.48
CA ARG A 217 -0.35 13.69 3.74
C ARG A 217 -1.81 14.05 3.51
N VAL A 218 -2.60 13.03 3.26
CA VAL A 218 -4.06 13.09 3.37
C VAL A 218 -4.43 12.75 4.82
N GLY A 219 -4.84 13.73 5.59
CA GLY A 219 -5.15 13.54 7.01
C GLY A 219 -3.96 12.97 7.77
N GLN A 220 -4.17 11.84 8.46
CA GLN A 220 -3.14 11.08 9.18
C GLN A 220 -2.64 9.85 8.39
N GLY A 221 -3.12 9.69 7.15
CA GLY A 221 -2.89 8.49 6.34
C GLY A 221 -1.83 8.68 5.25
N ALA A 222 -2.19 8.33 4.01
CA ALA A 222 -1.28 8.22 2.88
C ALA A 222 -0.49 9.49 2.58
N GLY A 223 0.81 9.34 2.32
CA GLY A 223 1.67 10.39 1.79
C GLY A 223 1.31 10.73 0.35
N VAL A 224 1.15 12.04 0.06
CA VAL A 224 0.92 12.56 -1.30
C VAL A 224 2.18 13.15 -1.92
N ALA A 225 3.19 13.41 -1.11
CA ALA A 225 4.52 13.79 -1.49
C ALA A 225 5.54 13.08 -0.60
N PHE A 226 6.68 12.71 -1.16
CA PHE A 226 7.66 11.90 -0.47
C PHE A 226 9.07 12.15 -1.01
N GLU A 227 10.07 11.91 -0.15
CA GLU A 227 11.48 12.07 -0.44
C GLU A 227 12.21 10.76 -0.13
N ALA A 228 13.25 10.44 -0.92
CA ALA A 228 14.10 9.30 -0.61
C ALA A 228 14.74 9.48 0.78
N ALA A 229 14.84 8.41 1.53
CA ALA A 229 15.49 8.39 2.83
C ALA A 229 16.50 7.26 2.88
N ASP A 230 17.62 7.48 3.56
CA ASP A 230 18.57 6.40 3.86
C ASP A 230 18.20 5.77 5.21
N ALA A 231 17.87 4.48 5.17
CA ALA A 231 17.47 3.73 6.34
C ALA A 231 18.04 2.29 6.32
N PRO A 232 19.35 2.13 6.55
CA PRO A 232 20.01 0.82 6.51
C PRO A 232 19.43 -0.18 7.53
N VAL A 233 18.98 0.29 8.69
CA VAL A 233 18.30 -0.55 9.69
C VAL A 233 16.97 -1.10 9.14
N ALA A 234 16.19 -0.27 8.42
CA ALA A 234 14.97 -0.74 7.77
C ALA A 234 15.28 -1.80 6.70
N ARG A 235 16.35 -1.62 5.91
CA ARG A 235 16.77 -2.60 4.92
C ARG A 235 17.14 -3.94 5.57
N ALA A 236 17.96 -3.91 6.63
CA ALA A 236 18.36 -5.10 7.35
C ALA A 236 17.16 -5.83 7.98
N PHE A 237 16.23 -5.08 8.58
CA PHE A 237 14.98 -5.62 9.10
C PHE A 237 14.15 -6.31 8.01
N VAL A 238 13.96 -5.65 6.86
CA VAL A 238 13.17 -6.20 5.75
C VAL A 238 13.81 -7.46 5.21
N ASP A 239 15.13 -7.47 5.01
CA ASP A 239 15.87 -8.64 4.53
C ASP A 239 15.71 -9.83 5.49
N ALA A 240 15.87 -9.61 6.80
CA ALA A 240 15.67 -10.64 7.81
C ALA A 240 14.23 -11.18 7.83
N LEU A 241 13.23 -10.28 7.73
CA LEU A 241 11.83 -10.68 7.77
C LEU A 241 11.42 -11.48 6.52
N VAL A 242 11.78 -11.00 5.31
CA VAL A 242 11.42 -11.72 4.06
C VAL A 242 12.11 -13.07 4.00
N SER A 243 13.35 -13.18 4.48
CA SER A 243 14.08 -14.44 4.58
C SER A 243 13.40 -15.41 5.55
N ARG A 244 13.04 -14.94 6.75
CA ARG A 244 12.34 -15.75 7.78
C ARG A 244 10.99 -16.25 7.28
N LEU A 245 10.25 -15.45 6.49
CA LEU A 245 8.92 -15.79 5.98
C LEU A 245 8.96 -16.52 4.63
N GLN A 246 10.14 -16.69 4.02
CA GLN A 246 10.29 -17.19 2.64
C GLN A 246 9.36 -16.43 1.67
N TRP A 247 9.36 -15.10 1.81
CA TRP A 247 8.41 -14.21 1.12
C TRP A 247 8.68 -14.18 -0.39
N THR A 248 7.63 -14.33 -1.19
CA THR A 248 7.61 -13.97 -2.60
C THR A 248 6.49 -12.97 -2.84
N GLY A 249 6.82 -11.76 -3.30
CA GLY A 249 5.83 -10.70 -3.54
C GLY A 249 6.37 -9.32 -3.22
N GLN A 250 5.48 -8.33 -3.39
CA GLN A 250 5.72 -6.97 -2.93
C GLN A 250 5.35 -6.85 -1.45
N ILE A 251 6.11 -6.04 -0.70
CA ILE A 251 5.86 -5.80 0.71
C ILE A 251 6.36 -4.41 1.09
N SER A 252 5.66 -3.75 1.97
CA SER A 252 6.00 -2.41 2.43
C SER A 252 5.80 -2.29 3.93
N PHE A 253 6.53 -1.37 4.53
CA PHE A 253 6.53 -1.17 5.98
C PHE A 253 6.51 0.31 6.32
N ASP A 254 5.87 0.63 7.44
CA ASP A 254 5.97 1.93 8.06
C ASP A 254 6.77 1.82 9.36
N PHE A 255 7.73 2.73 9.53
CA PHE A 255 8.63 2.81 10.68
C PHE A 255 8.49 4.15 11.37
N ARG A 256 8.90 4.19 12.64
CA ARG A 256 9.16 5.43 13.40
C ARG A 256 10.61 5.46 13.84
N ARG A 257 11.31 6.55 13.54
CA ARG A 257 12.60 6.87 14.15
C ARG A 257 12.32 7.69 15.38
N ASP A 258 12.60 7.14 16.53
CA ASP A 258 12.35 7.81 17.80
C ASP A 258 13.31 8.97 18.07
N THR A 259 13.16 9.64 19.22
CA THR A 259 13.99 10.78 19.61
C THR A 259 15.45 10.41 19.93
N LYS A 260 15.76 9.13 20.09
CA LYS A 260 17.13 8.60 20.28
C LYS A 260 17.75 8.17 18.95
N GLY A 261 17.00 8.22 17.85
CA GLY A 261 17.44 7.79 16.53
C GLY A 261 17.21 6.30 16.25
N GLU A 262 16.61 5.56 17.18
CA GLU A 262 16.27 4.16 17.00
C GLU A 262 15.06 4.00 16.07
N LEU A 263 15.11 2.98 15.21
CA LEU A 263 14.06 2.71 14.23
C LEU A 263 13.17 1.57 14.70
N HIS A 264 11.86 1.82 14.73
CA HIS A 264 10.84 0.87 15.15
C HIS A 264 9.84 0.63 14.03
N VAL A 265 9.59 -0.64 13.68
CA VAL A 265 8.55 -0.98 12.71
C VAL A 265 7.17 -0.85 13.35
N ILE A 266 6.25 -0.17 12.64
CA ILE A 266 4.91 0.13 13.15
C ILE A 266 3.86 -0.80 12.56
N GLU A 267 3.94 -1.05 11.25
CA GLU A 267 3.00 -1.91 10.52
C GLU A 267 3.59 -2.43 9.21
N CYS A 268 3.00 -3.51 8.72
CA CYS A 268 3.28 -4.09 7.42
C CYS A 268 2.11 -3.85 6.47
N ASN A 269 2.45 -3.46 5.25
CA ASN A 269 1.55 -3.34 4.11
C ASN A 269 1.99 -4.36 3.04
N PRO A 270 1.36 -5.54 2.93
CA PRO A 270 1.81 -6.58 1.98
C PRO A 270 1.40 -6.26 0.53
N ARG A 271 1.78 -5.10 0.05
CA ARG A 271 1.44 -4.52 -1.25
C ARG A 271 2.43 -3.43 -1.64
N THR A 272 2.24 -2.88 -2.84
CA THR A 272 3.03 -1.75 -3.33
C THR A 272 2.73 -0.46 -2.57
N THR A 273 3.76 0.37 -2.38
CA THR A 273 3.65 1.74 -1.90
C THR A 273 4.48 2.70 -2.75
N SER A 274 4.57 3.96 -2.34
CA SER A 274 5.23 5.02 -3.13
C SER A 274 6.72 4.78 -3.41
N GLY A 275 7.38 3.90 -2.67
CA GLY A 275 8.79 3.57 -2.91
C GLY A 275 9.09 2.98 -4.30
N VAL A 276 8.08 2.40 -4.97
CA VAL A 276 8.24 1.87 -6.34
C VAL A 276 8.61 2.96 -7.34
N HIS A 277 8.20 4.21 -7.12
CA HIS A 277 8.44 5.31 -8.05
C HIS A 277 9.91 5.74 -8.17
N TYR A 278 10.77 5.31 -7.25
CA TYR A 278 12.21 5.58 -7.29
C TYR A 278 12.97 4.71 -8.30
N PHE A 279 12.33 3.66 -8.83
CA PHE A 279 12.93 2.76 -9.81
C PHE A 279 12.59 3.21 -11.24
N GLY A 280 13.61 3.57 -12.00
CA GLY A 280 13.50 3.83 -13.44
C GLY A 280 13.45 2.54 -14.28
N PRO A 281 13.30 2.67 -15.61
CA PRO A 281 13.24 1.52 -16.53
C PRO A 281 14.51 0.65 -16.51
N GLU A 282 15.67 1.28 -16.28
CA GLU A 282 17.00 0.63 -16.32
C GLU A 282 17.49 0.11 -14.96
N ASP A 283 16.72 0.30 -13.89
CA ASP A 283 17.15 0.01 -12.52
C ASP A 283 17.00 -1.48 -12.13
N GLY A 284 16.62 -2.33 -13.07
CA GLY A 284 16.49 -3.77 -12.85
C GLY A 284 15.19 -4.21 -12.15
N LEU A 285 14.21 -3.30 -11.95
CA LEU A 285 12.98 -3.63 -11.24
C LEU A 285 12.20 -4.78 -11.90
N VAL A 286 12.15 -4.85 -13.24
CA VAL A 286 11.49 -5.95 -13.97
C VAL A 286 12.18 -7.28 -13.67
N GLN A 287 13.52 -7.30 -13.65
CA GLN A 287 14.29 -8.50 -13.35
C GLN A 287 14.11 -8.95 -11.91
N SER A 288 13.85 -8.02 -10.98
CA SER A 288 13.56 -8.38 -9.59
C SER A 288 12.23 -9.16 -9.47
N PHE A 289 11.21 -8.81 -10.26
CA PHE A 289 9.95 -9.55 -10.31
C PHE A 289 10.06 -10.90 -11.02
N LEU A 290 10.78 -10.94 -12.14
CA LEU A 290 10.77 -12.10 -13.03
C LEU A 290 11.86 -13.13 -12.74
N GLU A 291 12.95 -12.72 -12.09
CA GLU A 291 14.18 -13.52 -11.94
C GLU A 291 14.76 -13.43 -10.51
N GLY A 292 14.19 -12.62 -9.63
CA GLY A 292 14.73 -12.40 -8.28
C GLY A 292 16.10 -11.71 -8.28
N ARG A 293 16.48 -11.05 -9.37
CA ARG A 293 17.76 -10.31 -9.44
C ARG A 293 17.66 -9.00 -8.68
N ALA A 294 18.79 -8.57 -8.10
CA ALA A 294 18.87 -7.33 -7.38
C ALA A 294 18.60 -6.13 -8.29
N ALA A 295 17.70 -5.23 -7.84
CA ALA A 295 17.42 -3.93 -8.44
C ALA A 295 17.86 -2.83 -7.50
N GLN A 296 18.32 -1.71 -8.06
CA GLN A 296 18.73 -0.54 -7.30
C GLN A 296 18.07 0.70 -7.86
N ALA A 297 17.31 1.41 -7.02
CA ALA A 297 16.70 2.68 -7.39
C ALA A 297 17.76 3.73 -7.72
N SER A 298 17.63 4.38 -8.87
CA SER A 298 18.55 5.43 -9.33
C SER A 298 18.09 6.82 -8.92
N SER A 299 16.79 7.03 -8.71
CA SER A 299 16.24 8.33 -8.33
C SER A 299 16.31 8.56 -6.82
N THR A 300 16.69 9.77 -6.43
CA THR A 300 16.58 10.29 -5.06
C THR A 300 15.74 11.55 -4.98
N ALA A 301 15.16 11.97 -6.11
CA ALA A 301 14.41 13.22 -6.20
C ALA A 301 13.13 13.17 -5.36
N PRO A 302 12.73 14.31 -4.76
CA PRO A 302 11.42 14.40 -4.14
C PRO A 302 10.32 14.24 -5.20
N MET A 303 9.25 13.52 -4.85
CA MET A 303 8.20 13.14 -5.79
C MET A 303 6.81 13.45 -5.23
N THR A 304 5.86 13.69 -6.13
CA THR A 304 4.45 13.89 -5.78
C THR A 304 3.52 13.51 -6.92
N LEU A 305 2.26 13.25 -6.59
CA LEU A 305 1.16 13.30 -7.55
C LEU A 305 0.57 14.72 -7.53
N PRO A 306 0.73 15.54 -8.59
CA PRO A 306 0.38 16.97 -8.56
C PRO A 306 -1.05 17.25 -8.13
N MET A 307 -2.03 16.49 -8.65
CA MET A 307 -3.43 16.68 -8.26
C MET A 307 -3.67 16.39 -6.77
N ALA A 308 -3.01 15.39 -6.20
CA ALA A 308 -3.10 15.11 -4.78
C ALA A 308 -2.39 16.18 -3.94
N MET A 309 -1.27 16.70 -4.44
CA MET A 309 -0.56 17.79 -3.79
C MET A 309 -1.36 19.10 -3.78
N LEU A 310 -2.15 19.37 -4.83
CA LEU A 310 -3.10 20.50 -4.86
C LEU A 310 -4.29 20.24 -3.93
N ALA A 311 -4.92 19.07 -4.01
CA ALA A 311 -6.16 18.78 -3.28
C ALA A 311 -5.94 18.57 -1.77
N TYR A 312 -4.83 17.99 -1.36
CA TYR A 312 -4.55 17.61 0.01
C TYR A 312 -3.30 18.28 0.59
N GLY A 313 -2.22 18.39 -0.19
CA GLY A 313 -0.96 18.99 0.25
C GLY A 313 -1.08 20.48 0.53
N LEU A 314 -1.81 21.22 -0.30
CA LEU A 314 -2.04 22.66 -0.08
C LEU A 314 -2.85 22.95 1.19
N PRO A 315 -4.01 22.31 1.46
CA PRO A 315 -4.72 22.48 2.72
C PRO A 315 -3.89 22.08 3.95
N TYR A 316 -3.11 21.01 3.84
CA TYR A 316 -2.18 20.59 4.90
C TYR A 316 -1.11 21.65 5.18
N ALA A 317 -0.50 22.19 4.12
CA ALA A 317 0.53 23.22 4.25
C ALA A 317 -0.01 24.52 4.87
N LEU A 318 -1.19 24.97 4.45
CA LEU A 318 -1.82 26.18 5.00
C LEU A 318 -2.06 26.08 6.51
N ARG A 319 -2.28 24.88 7.03
CA ARG A 319 -2.46 24.62 8.46
C ARG A 319 -1.15 24.48 9.24
N ASN A 320 -0.09 23.97 8.62
CA ASN A 320 1.11 23.50 9.32
C ASN A 320 2.41 24.23 8.91
N GLN A 321 2.57 24.63 7.65
CA GLN A 321 3.86 25.06 7.09
C GLN A 321 3.80 26.40 6.34
N GLY A 322 2.63 26.82 5.89
CA GLY A 322 2.40 28.03 5.09
C GLY A 322 2.58 27.83 3.58
N PHE A 323 1.91 28.72 2.80
CA PHE A 323 1.85 28.65 1.34
C PHE A 323 3.23 28.78 0.66
N ALA A 324 4.11 29.63 1.21
CA ALA A 324 5.43 29.87 0.63
C ALA A 324 6.30 28.61 0.66
N GLN A 325 6.24 27.82 1.74
CA GLN A 325 6.94 26.54 1.84
C GLN A 325 6.36 25.54 0.85
N TRP A 326 5.03 25.38 0.82
CA TRP A 326 4.35 24.50 -0.12
C TRP A 326 4.73 24.80 -1.58
N ARG A 327 4.76 26.09 -1.98
CA ARG A 327 5.12 26.48 -3.34
C ARG A 327 6.56 26.07 -3.69
N ARG A 328 7.51 26.25 -2.76
CA ARG A 328 8.91 25.82 -2.96
C ARG A 328 9.01 24.31 -3.12
N ASP A 329 8.32 23.57 -2.24
CA ASP A 329 8.34 22.11 -2.26
C ASP A 329 7.69 21.56 -3.53
N PHE A 330 6.52 22.09 -3.91
CA PHE A 330 5.83 21.66 -5.12
C PHE A 330 6.66 21.92 -6.39
N ALA A 331 7.38 23.04 -6.46
CA ALA A 331 8.20 23.39 -7.61
C ALA A 331 9.42 22.47 -7.82
N ARG A 332 9.94 21.85 -6.75
CA ARG A 332 11.11 20.94 -6.81
C ARG A 332 10.74 19.46 -6.98
N MET A 333 9.46 19.12 -6.77
CA MET A 333 9.03 17.73 -6.81
C MET A 333 8.78 17.24 -8.24
N GLN A 334 9.17 16.00 -8.49
CA GLN A 334 8.88 15.33 -9.74
C GLN A 334 7.45 14.77 -9.73
N ASP A 335 6.76 14.92 -10.85
CA ASP A 335 5.43 14.35 -11.06
C ASP A 335 5.53 12.86 -11.38
N ILE A 336 5.05 12.00 -10.46
CA ILE A 336 5.01 10.54 -10.66
C ILE A 336 4.04 10.10 -11.77
N SER A 337 3.12 10.95 -12.18
CA SER A 337 2.23 10.67 -13.30
C SER A 337 2.87 10.98 -14.66
N HIS A 338 3.95 11.76 -14.68
CA HIS A 338 4.71 12.08 -15.89
C HIS A 338 5.64 10.91 -16.27
N TRP A 339 5.72 10.64 -17.58
CA TRP A 339 6.65 9.63 -18.11
C TRP A 339 7.03 10.01 -19.55
N SER A 340 8.32 9.97 -19.87
CA SER A 340 8.79 10.25 -21.22
C SER A 340 8.18 9.24 -22.21
N GLY A 341 7.63 9.74 -23.33
CA GLY A 341 7.01 8.90 -24.36
C GLY A 341 5.57 8.47 -24.06
N ASP A 342 5.00 8.81 -22.89
CA ASP A 342 3.60 8.54 -22.58
C ASP A 342 2.72 9.81 -22.69
N ARG A 343 1.41 9.62 -22.63
CA ARG A 343 0.44 10.72 -22.63
C ARG A 343 0.49 11.52 -21.34
N ARG A 344 0.15 12.79 -21.39
CA ARG A 344 -0.21 13.57 -20.21
C ARG A 344 -1.52 13.04 -19.64
N LEU A 345 -1.52 12.65 -18.37
CA LEU A 345 -2.65 11.96 -17.73
C LEU A 345 -3.60 12.88 -16.96
N LEU A 346 -3.41 14.20 -17.03
CA LEU A 346 -4.25 15.15 -16.30
C LEU A 346 -5.77 14.99 -16.57
N PRO A 347 -6.24 14.85 -17.83
CA PRO A 347 -7.67 14.61 -18.06
C PRO A 347 -8.18 13.31 -17.44
N SER A 348 -7.38 12.24 -17.47
CA SER A 348 -7.76 10.96 -16.87
C SER A 348 -7.74 11.00 -15.34
N GLN A 349 -6.88 11.79 -14.72
CA GLN A 349 -6.92 12.05 -13.27
C GLN A 349 -8.24 12.72 -12.87
N LEU A 350 -8.72 13.69 -13.65
CA LEU A 350 -10.01 14.34 -13.40
C LEU A 350 -11.19 13.37 -13.56
N LEU A 351 -11.15 12.50 -14.57
CA LEU A 351 -12.18 11.45 -14.76
C LEU A 351 -12.17 10.46 -13.59
N ALA A 352 -11.00 10.01 -13.13
CA ALA A 352 -10.86 9.14 -11.98
C ALA A 352 -11.40 9.79 -10.70
N LEU A 353 -11.07 11.05 -10.45
CA LEU A 353 -11.60 11.82 -9.33
C LEU A 353 -13.12 11.99 -9.42
N GLY A 354 -13.66 12.22 -10.61
CA GLY A 354 -15.10 12.28 -10.85
C GLY A 354 -15.80 10.96 -10.53
N GLU A 355 -15.23 9.82 -10.94
CA GLU A 355 -15.76 8.49 -10.59
C GLU A 355 -15.76 8.25 -9.06
N ILE A 356 -14.66 8.61 -8.39
CA ILE A 356 -14.54 8.51 -6.94
C ILE A 356 -15.56 9.41 -6.24
N ALA A 357 -15.74 10.66 -6.71
CA ALA A 357 -16.70 11.59 -6.13
C ALA A 357 -18.15 11.10 -6.26
N ILE A 358 -18.52 10.57 -7.43
CA ILE A 358 -19.85 9.99 -7.66
C ILE A 358 -20.07 8.78 -6.74
N LYS A 359 -19.06 7.93 -6.58
CA LYS A 359 -19.11 6.77 -5.68
C LYS A 359 -19.25 7.21 -4.21
N ALA A 360 -18.46 8.19 -3.78
CA ALA A 360 -18.52 8.78 -2.45
C ALA A 360 -19.91 9.34 -2.12
N LEU A 361 -20.52 10.08 -3.06
CA LEU A 361 -21.88 10.61 -2.91
C LEU A 361 -22.93 9.51 -2.81
N ARG A 362 -22.84 8.49 -3.65
CA ARG A 362 -23.79 7.34 -3.64
C ARG A 362 -23.70 6.52 -2.35
N GLU A 363 -22.52 6.37 -1.80
CA GLU A 363 -22.26 5.55 -0.61
C GLU A 363 -22.32 6.35 0.69
N GLY A 364 -22.46 7.68 0.63
CA GLY A 364 -22.42 8.56 1.80
C GLY A 364 -21.09 8.50 2.56
N LYS A 365 -19.97 8.36 1.82
CA LYS A 365 -18.63 8.17 2.37
C LYS A 365 -17.67 9.27 1.95
N GLY A 366 -16.52 9.36 2.64
CA GLY A 366 -15.43 10.23 2.22
C GLY A 366 -14.78 9.78 0.92
N LEU A 367 -14.10 10.71 0.20
CA LEU A 367 -13.43 10.40 -1.07
C LEU A 367 -12.38 9.30 -0.92
N VAL A 368 -11.63 9.29 0.18
CA VAL A 368 -10.59 8.27 0.44
C VAL A 368 -11.23 6.90 0.61
N ASP A 369 -12.26 6.78 1.44
CA ASP A 369 -12.96 5.51 1.64
C ASP A 369 -13.58 5.00 0.34
N ALA A 370 -14.26 5.86 -0.42
CA ALA A 370 -14.86 5.51 -1.70
C ALA A 370 -13.84 5.04 -2.75
N SER A 371 -12.59 5.53 -2.64
CA SER A 371 -11.54 5.14 -3.59
C SER A 371 -11.01 3.73 -3.40
N VAL A 372 -11.29 3.08 -2.27
CA VAL A 372 -10.64 1.82 -1.89
C VAL A 372 -11.58 0.73 -1.34
N ARG A 373 -12.75 1.13 -0.84
CA ARG A 373 -13.68 0.25 -0.11
C ARG A 373 -14.06 -1.04 -0.85
N ASP A 374 -14.09 -1.03 -2.16
CA ASP A 374 -14.45 -2.17 -3.00
C ASP A 374 -13.36 -3.25 -3.11
N ILE A 375 -12.12 -2.91 -2.72
CA ILE A 375 -10.95 -3.81 -2.70
C ILE A 375 -10.31 -3.93 -1.33
N GLU A 376 -10.81 -3.22 -0.32
CA GLU A 376 -10.31 -3.27 1.04
C GLU A 376 -10.78 -4.55 1.73
N TRP A 377 -9.87 -5.19 2.46
CA TRP A 377 -10.16 -6.36 3.28
C TRP A 377 -9.85 -6.06 4.75
N ASP A 378 -10.87 -6.20 5.61
CA ASP A 378 -10.82 -5.86 7.04
C ASP A 378 -10.87 -7.11 7.95
N GLY A 379 -10.47 -8.28 7.43
CA GLY A 379 -10.50 -9.53 8.17
C GLY A 379 -11.83 -10.30 8.04
N GLU A 380 -12.78 -9.80 7.21
CA GLU A 380 -14.03 -10.50 6.95
C GLU A 380 -13.82 -11.86 6.25
N PRO A 381 -14.67 -12.87 6.53
CA PRO A 381 -14.64 -14.13 5.80
C PRO A 381 -14.87 -13.90 4.30
N LEU A 382 -14.12 -14.63 3.46
CA LEU A 382 -14.26 -14.63 2.00
C LEU A 382 -14.92 -15.96 1.61
N GLU A 383 -16.20 -15.91 1.28
CA GLU A 383 -17.00 -17.07 0.90
C GLU A 383 -17.11 -17.25 -0.62
#